data_5b02e9c11fd30d155137c35d7590c5ef
#
_entry.id   5b02e9c11fd30d155137c35d7590c5ef
#
_cell.length_a   1.000
_cell.length_b   1.000
_cell.length_c   1.000
_cell.angle_alpha   90.00
_cell.angle_beta   90.00
_cell.angle_gamma   90.00
#
_symmetry.space_group_name_H-M   'P 1'
#
loop_
_entity.id
_entity.type
_entity.pdbx_description
1 polymer ?
#
loop_
_entity_poly.entity_id
_entity_poly.type
_entity_poly.pdbx_seq_one_letter_code
_entity_poly.pdbx_strand_id
1 'polypeptide(L)'
;HLGFKTFQAAGHDRGGRVLHRMSLDYPERISRLCVMDIAPTHHMFTKADKEFATGYYHWFFLIQPGGLPEKMIGEDPAYYLTEILKRWSGINKNFDPQIVSEYIKHFSDPLSIHGSCEDYRAASTIDLEHDEEDMNKKISCPLLVLWGNEGFVHRKYDVLSTWKERANDVSGKAIGSGHFLAEENPSQ
;
A
#
# COMPACT_ATOMS: atom_id res chain seq x y z
N HIS A 1 20.37 12.75 2.59
CA HIS A 1 20.95 13.49 1.45
C HIS A 1 20.47 14.94 1.40
N LEU A 2 19.19 15.22 1.73
CA LEU A 2 18.64 16.58 1.68
C LEU A 2 18.86 17.39 2.96
N GLY A 3 19.41 16.80 4.02
CA GLY A 3 19.75 17.48 5.27
C GLY A 3 18.56 17.80 6.19
N PHE A 4 17.34 17.40 5.85
CA PHE A 4 16.19 17.61 6.71
C PHE A 4 16.27 16.72 7.97
N LYS A 5 16.13 17.37 9.13
CA LYS A 5 16.06 16.64 10.41
C LYS A 5 14.66 16.07 10.65
N THR A 6 13.63 16.84 10.29
CA THR A 6 12.22 16.48 10.42
C THR A 6 11.48 16.84 9.15
N PHE A 7 10.48 16.07 8.76
CA PHE A 7 9.66 16.30 7.57
C PHE A 7 8.22 15.79 7.77
N GLN A 8 7.33 16.18 6.88
CA GLN A 8 6.01 15.59 6.72
C GLN A 8 6.10 14.54 5.62
N ALA A 9 5.36 13.44 5.78
CA ALA A 9 5.38 12.34 4.83
C ALA A 9 3.98 11.92 4.41
N ALA A 10 3.84 11.57 3.13
CA ALA A 10 2.63 10.97 2.59
C ALA A 10 3.00 9.75 1.77
N GLY A 11 2.31 8.63 1.96
CA GLY A 11 2.57 7.39 1.26
C GLY A 11 1.28 6.66 0.87
N HIS A 12 1.27 6.19 -0.37
CA HIS A 12 0.20 5.39 -0.92
C HIS A 12 0.65 3.92 -1.01
N ASP A 13 -0.25 3.00 -0.72
CA ASP A 13 -0.03 1.55 -0.79
C ASP A 13 1.28 1.12 -0.10
N ARG A 14 2.20 0.47 -0.78
CA ARG A 14 3.49 0.03 -0.23
C ARG A 14 4.29 1.17 0.40
N GLY A 15 4.27 2.36 -0.22
CA GLY A 15 4.88 3.56 0.35
C GLY A 15 4.28 3.98 1.69
N GLY A 16 2.98 3.81 1.88
CA GLY A 16 2.32 4.04 3.17
C GLY A 16 2.76 3.05 4.26
N ARG A 17 3.02 1.79 3.89
CA ARG A 17 3.53 0.75 4.81
C ARG A 17 4.96 1.04 5.26
N VAL A 18 5.82 1.44 4.32
CA VAL A 18 7.18 1.90 4.63
C VAL A 18 7.15 3.07 5.62
N LEU A 19 6.26 4.04 5.39
CA LEU A 19 6.13 5.19 6.29
C LEU A 19 5.51 4.82 7.65
N HIS A 20 4.61 3.85 7.72
CA HIS A 20 4.14 3.29 8.99
C HIS A 20 5.32 2.75 9.79
N ARG A 21 6.13 1.87 9.21
CA ARG A 21 7.33 1.31 9.86
C ARG A 21 8.30 2.42 10.26
N MET A 22 8.62 3.34 9.35
CA MET A 22 9.52 4.44 9.60
C MET A 22 9.06 5.34 10.76
N SER A 23 7.75 5.55 10.92
CA SER A 23 7.20 6.38 12.00
C SER A 23 7.34 5.74 13.38
N LEU A 24 7.46 4.42 13.46
CA LEU A 24 7.73 3.67 14.69
C LEU A 24 9.22 3.58 14.99
N ASP A 25 10.06 3.43 13.95
CA ASP A 25 11.53 3.34 14.10
C ASP A 25 12.19 4.70 14.35
N TYR A 26 11.66 5.74 13.74
CA TYR A 26 12.25 7.10 13.77
C TYR A 26 11.17 8.16 14.06
N PRO A 27 10.48 8.07 15.24
CA PRO A 27 9.36 8.94 15.56
C PRO A 27 9.71 10.43 15.57
N GLU A 28 10.97 10.77 15.81
CA GLU A 28 11.45 12.15 15.79
C GLU A 28 11.61 12.73 14.36
N ARG A 29 11.56 11.89 13.32
CA ARG A 29 11.77 12.31 11.94
C ARG A 29 10.50 12.75 11.25
N ILE A 30 9.36 12.15 11.58
CA ILE A 30 8.09 12.42 10.92
C ILE A 30 7.21 13.29 11.81
N SER A 31 6.99 14.53 11.40
CA SER A 31 6.16 15.47 12.15
C SER A 31 4.66 15.34 11.87
N ARG A 32 4.28 14.84 10.69
CA ARG A 32 2.91 14.50 10.27
C ARG A 32 2.99 13.38 9.24
N LEU A 33 2.08 12.43 9.34
CA LEU A 33 2.00 11.29 8.42
C LEU A 33 0.64 11.28 7.72
N CYS A 34 0.66 11.02 6.41
CA CYS A 34 -0.53 10.65 5.66
C CYS A 34 -0.33 9.26 5.04
N VAL A 35 -1.29 8.36 5.24
CA VAL A 35 -1.35 7.07 4.55
C VAL A 35 -2.58 7.00 3.66
N MET A 36 -2.42 6.41 2.47
CA MET A 36 -3.46 6.35 1.46
C MET A 36 -3.77 4.91 1.04
N ASP A 37 -5.06 4.57 1.13
CA ASP A 37 -5.71 3.32 0.74
C ASP A 37 -5.04 2.04 1.26
N ILE A 38 -4.68 2.04 2.53
CA ILE A 38 -4.13 0.88 3.23
C ILE A 38 -4.73 0.69 4.63
N ALA A 39 -4.70 -0.54 5.12
CA ALA A 39 -4.78 -0.91 6.53
C ALA A 39 -3.41 -1.48 6.99
N PRO A 40 -3.10 -1.51 8.30
CA PRO A 40 -1.83 -2.04 8.81
C PRO A 40 -1.55 -3.46 8.31
N THR A 41 -0.28 -3.74 7.93
CA THR A 41 0.13 -5.02 7.30
C THR A 41 -0.24 -6.22 8.16
N HIS A 42 0.09 -6.18 9.43
CA HIS A 42 -0.23 -7.24 10.38
C HIS A 42 -1.74 -7.50 10.47
N HIS A 43 -2.57 -6.45 10.55
CA HIS A 43 -4.03 -6.59 10.59
C HIS A 43 -4.56 -7.30 9.34
N MET A 44 -4.01 -6.96 8.16
CA MET A 44 -4.46 -7.54 6.91
C MET A 44 -4.09 -9.02 6.78
N PHE A 45 -2.89 -9.43 7.16
CA PHE A 45 -2.47 -10.83 7.12
C PHE A 45 -3.20 -11.69 8.16
N THR A 46 -3.30 -11.21 9.39
CA THR A 46 -3.91 -11.99 10.50
C THR A 46 -5.44 -12.13 10.38
N LYS A 47 -6.08 -11.23 9.62
CA LYS A 47 -7.52 -11.26 9.33
C LYS A 47 -7.84 -11.72 7.91
N ALA A 48 -6.87 -12.33 7.24
CA ALA A 48 -7.08 -12.84 5.89
C ALA A 48 -8.13 -13.96 5.86
N ASP A 49 -9.07 -13.83 4.96
CA ASP A 49 -10.13 -14.80 4.71
C ASP A 49 -10.33 -15.01 3.20
N LYS A 50 -11.37 -15.74 2.80
CA LYS A 50 -11.69 -15.99 1.39
C LYS A 50 -11.86 -14.70 0.59
N GLU A 51 -12.53 -13.68 1.15
CA GLU A 51 -12.75 -12.40 0.48
C GLU A 51 -11.42 -11.68 0.25
N PHE A 52 -10.56 -11.63 1.27
CA PHE A 52 -9.23 -11.07 1.17
C PHE A 52 -8.38 -11.81 0.12
N ALA A 53 -8.33 -13.14 0.21
CA ALA A 53 -7.55 -13.97 -0.71
C ALA A 53 -8.03 -13.84 -2.17
N THR A 54 -9.32 -13.56 -2.38
CA THR A 54 -9.87 -13.34 -3.72
C THR A 54 -9.60 -11.93 -4.23
N GLY A 55 -9.83 -10.90 -3.40
CA GLY A 55 -9.66 -9.49 -3.77
C GLY A 55 -8.19 -9.07 -3.84
N TYR A 56 -7.39 -9.57 -2.91
CA TYR A 56 -5.97 -9.28 -2.78
C TYR A 56 -5.10 -10.53 -3.00
N TYR A 57 -5.45 -11.36 -4.00
CA TYR A 57 -4.73 -12.59 -4.35
C TYR A 57 -3.22 -12.36 -4.55
N HIS A 58 -2.84 -11.19 -5.02
CA HIS A 58 -1.44 -10.81 -5.27
C HIS A 58 -0.58 -10.86 -4.01
N TRP A 59 -1.14 -10.66 -2.82
CA TRP A 59 -0.40 -10.82 -1.56
C TRP A 59 0.13 -12.24 -1.37
N PHE A 60 -0.60 -13.25 -1.81
CA PHE A 60 -0.19 -14.65 -1.74
C PHE A 60 0.55 -15.13 -3.00
N PHE A 61 0.33 -14.48 -4.12
CA PHE A 61 1.02 -14.78 -5.37
C PHE A 61 2.45 -14.23 -5.36
N LEU A 62 2.63 -12.96 -5.01
CA LEU A 62 3.94 -12.29 -5.08
C LEU A 62 4.95 -12.82 -4.07
N ILE A 63 4.50 -13.44 -2.97
CA ILE A 63 5.39 -14.04 -1.97
C ILE A 63 5.89 -15.44 -2.36
N GLN A 64 5.40 -16.03 -3.45
CA GLN A 64 5.81 -17.39 -3.82
C GLN A 64 7.31 -17.47 -4.09
N PRO A 65 7.99 -18.56 -3.62
CA PRO A 65 9.43 -18.72 -3.75
C PRO A 65 9.85 -19.14 -5.16
N GLY A 66 11.16 -19.17 -5.39
CA GLY A 66 11.76 -19.74 -6.59
C GLY A 66 11.59 -18.89 -7.85
N GLY A 67 11.28 -17.61 -7.71
CA GLY A 67 11.11 -16.72 -8.84
C GLY A 67 9.83 -16.97 -9.66
N LEU A 68 8.87 -17.70 -9.10
CA LEU A 68 7.62 -18.03 -9.79
C LEU A 68 6.85 -16.79 -10.25
N PRO A 69 6.53 -15.81 -9.36
CA PRO A 69 5.81 -14.61 -9.79
C PRO A 69 6.63 -13.76 -10.75
N GLU A 70 7.93 -13.63 -10.53
CA GLU A 70 8.82 -12.88 -11.42
C GLU A 70 8.79 -13.43 -12.85
N LYS A 71 8.84 -14.76 -12.99
CA LYS A 71 8.78 -15.40 -14.31
C LYS A 71 7.42 -15.22 -14.96
N MET A 72 6.34 -15.45 -14.21
CA MET A 72 4.98 -15.35 -14.75
C MET A 72 4.64 -13.91 -15.17
N ILE A 73 5.00 -12.91 -14.37
CA ILE A 73 4.79 -11.50 -14.68
C ILE A 73 5.70 -11.07 -15.83
N GLY A 74 6.95 -11.52 -15.83
CA GLY A 74 7.94 -11.17 -16.85
C GLY A 74 7.60 -11.63 -18.25
N GLU A 75 6.73 -12.64 -18.44
CA GLU A 75 6.24 -13.06 -19.77
C GLU A 75 5.34 -11.99 -20.41
N ASP A 76 4.52 -11.28 -19.63
CA ASP A 76 3.70 -10.17 -20.11
C ASP A 76 3.43 -9.15 -18.99
N PRO A 77 4.42 -8.32 -18.62
CA PRO A 77 4.29 -7.34 -17.56
C PRO A 77 3.27 -6.24 -17.88
N ALA A 78 3.08 -5.93 -19.18
CA ALA A 78 2.12 -4.94 -19.62
C ALA A 78 0.68 -5.40 -19.35
N TYR A 79 0.37 -6.64 -19.66
CA TYR A 79 -0.93 -7.24 -19.36
C TYR A 79 -1.18 -7.29 -17.85
N TYR A 80 -0.21 -7.80 -17.07
CA TYR A 80 -0.34 -7.90 -15.62
C TYR A 80 -0.63 -6.53 -14.99
N LEU A 81 0.18 -5.53 -15.29
CA LEU A 81 0.03 -4.18 -14.75
C LEU A 81 -1.31 -3.54 -15.16
N THR A 82 -1.68 -3.65 -16.43
CA THR A 82 -2.93 -3.08 -16.94
C THR A 82 -4.16 -3.69 -16.26
N GLU A 83 -4.15 -5.01 -16.02
CA GLU A 83 -5.23 -5.68 -15.30
C GLU A 83 -5.30 -5.27 -13.83
N ILE A 84 -4.17 -5.04 -13.17
CA ILE A 84 -4.12 -4.50 -11.80
C ILE A 84 -4.71 -3.08 -11.77
N LEU A 85 -4.24 -2.19 -12.62
CA LEU A 85 -4.77 -0.82 -12.70
C LEU A 85 -6.28 -0.81 -12.92
N LYS A 86 -6.77 -1.59 -13.87
CA LYS A 86 -8.20 -1.70 -14.19
C LYS A 86 -9.04 -2.26 -13.03
N ARG A 87 -8.56 -3.29 -12.33
CA ARG A 87 -9.32 -3.96 -11.26
C ARG A 87 -9.40 -3.15 -9.98
N TRP A 88 -8.39 -2.32 -9.72
CA TRP A 88 -8.30 -1.57 -8.47
C TRP A 88 -8.77 -0.13 -8.60
N SER A 89 -8.94 0.37 -9.82
CA SER A 89 -9.57 1.67 -10.07
C SER A 89 -11.03 1.66 -9.67
N GLY A 90 -11.54 2.84 -9.36
CA GLY A 90 -12.97 3.07 -9.15
C GLY A 90 -13.78 2.96 -10.44
N ILE A 91 -15.09 2.96 -10.29
CA ILE A 91 -16.03 2.83 -11.41
C ILE A 91 -15.88 4.02 -12.36
N ASN A 92 -15.76 3.70 -13.66
CA ASN A 92 -15.61 4.69 -14.74
C ASN A 92 -14.36 5.59 -14.64
N LYS A 93 -13.33 5.15 -13.92
CA LYS A 93 -12.03 5.82 -13.90
C LYS A 93 -11.13 5.24 -14.97
N ASN A 94 -10.54 6.13 -15.75
CA ASN A 94 -9.57 5.78 -16.79
C ASN A 94 -8.29 6.58 -16.56
N PHE A 95 -7.17 5.89 -16.59
CA PHE A 95 -5.87 6.53 -16.58
C PHE A 95 -5.56 7.16 -17.94
N ASP A 96 -4.79 8.25 -17.93
CA ASP A 96 -4.19 8.77 -19.15
C ASP A 96 -3.31 7.67 -19.79
N PRO A 97 -3.55 7.33 -21.08
CA PRO A 97 -2.75 6.31 -21.77
C PRO A 97 -1.25 6.59 -21.78
N GLN A 98 -0.83 7.85 -21.75
CA GLN A 98 0.59 8.22 -21.70
C GLN A 98 1.19 7.85 -20.32
N ILE A 99 0.46 8.10 -19.24
CA ILE A 99 0.86 7.72 -17.89
C ILE A 99 0.95 6.20 -17.77
N VAL A 100 -0.05 5.47 -18.27
CA VAL A 100 -0.03 3.99 -18.29
C VAL A 100 1.17 3.46 -19.05
N SER A 101 1.52 4.08 -20.19
CA SER A 101 2.71 3.69 -20.96
C SER A 101 4.02 3.85 -20.16
N GLU A 102 4.15 4.93 -19.39
CA GLU A 102 5.32 5.13 -18.53
C GLU A 102 5.35 4.12 -17.38
N TYR A 103 4.20 3.79 -16.77
CA TYR A 103 4.13 2.74 -15.75
C TYR A 103 4.53 1.38 -16.30
N ILE A 104 4.03 0.99 -17.49
CA ILE A 104 4.40 -0.26 -18.15
C ILE A 104 5.90 -0.30 -18.42
N LYS A 105 6.46 0.78 -18.98
CA LYS A 105 7.88 0.88 -19.30
C LYS A 105 8.77 0.63 -18.07
N HIS A 106 8.44 1.27 -16.94
CA HIS A 106 9.21 1.10 -15.70
C HIS A 106 8.97 -0.24 -15.02
N PHE A 107 7.75 -0.74 -15.03
CA PHE A 107 7.42 -2.03 -14.43
C PHE A 107 7.95 -3.22 -15.24
N SER A 108 8.17 -3.06 -16.55
CA SER A 108 8.71 -4.12 -17.41
C SER A 108 10.20 -4.42 -17.17
N ASP A 109 10.88 -3.62 -16.35
CA ASP A 109 12.24 -3.94 -15.92
C ASP A 109 12.19 -5.15 -14.97
N PRO A 110 12.96 -6.24 -15.26
CA PRO A 110 13.01 -7.40 -14.38
C PRO A 110 13.40 -7.08 -12.93
N LEU A 111 14.22 -6.07 -12.70
CA LEU A 111 14.57 -5.61 -11.35
C LEU A 111 13.39 -4.95 -10.63
N SER A 112 12.54 -4.24 -11.36
CA SER A 112 11.30 -3.67 -10.79
C SER A 112 10.31 -4.75 -10.39
N ILE A 113 10.14 -5.78 -11.23
CA ILE A 113 9.29 -6.94 -10.92
C ILE A 113 9.84 -7.67 -9.70
N HIS A 114 11.14 -7.98 -9.69
CA HIS A 114 11.79 -8.65 -8.57
C HIS A 114 11.66 -7.85 -7.27
N GLY A 115 11.95 -6.54 -7.31
CA GLY A 115 11.81 -5.66 -6.15
C GLY A 115 10.38 -5.62 -5.61
N SER A 116 9.37 -5.65 -6.49
CA SER A 116 7.97 -5.75 -6.07
C SER A 116 7.68 -7.06 -5.34
N CYS A 117 8.22 -8.19 -5.82
CA CYS A 117 8.04 -9.48 -5.17
C CYS A 117 8.76 -9.53 -3.81
N GLU A 118 9.99 -9.03 -3.72
CA GLU A 118 10.76 -9.00 -2.48
C GLU A 118 10.11 -8.11 -1.41
N ASP A 119 9.49 -7.00 -1.81
CA ASP A 119 8.74 -6.13 -0.89
C ASP A 119 7.54 -6.88 -0.27
N TYR A 120 6.81 -7.69 -1.05
CA TYR A 120 5.75 -8.55 -0.51
C TYR A 120 6.28 -9.72 0.32
N ARG A 121 7.43 -10.31 -0.03
CA ARG A 121 8.09 -11.35 0.79
C ARG A 121 8.49 -10.79 2.15
N ALA A 122 9.07 -9.58 2.19
CA ALA A 122 9.36 -8.90 3.44
C ALA A 122 8.08 -8.65 4.25
N ALA A 123 7.00 -8.20 3.60
CA ALA A 123 5.71 -7.97 4.26
C ALA A 123 5.12 -9.22 4.91
N SER A 124 5.38 -10.41 4.37
CA SER A 124 4.88 -11.69 4.88
C SER A 124 5.80 -12.36 5.91
N THR A 125 6.95 -11.78 6.19
CA THR A 125 7.97 -12.31 7.09
C THR A 125 8.43 -11.26 8.09
N ILE A 126 9.50 -10.56 7.81
CA ILE A 126 10.15 -9.64 8.73
C ILE A 126 9.24 -8.47 9.16
N ASP A 127 8.38 -7.96 8.28
CA ASP A 127 7.45 -6.88 8.64
C ASP A 127 6.41 -7.37 9.66
N LEU A 128 5.96 -8.62 9.55
CA LEU A 128 5.04 -9.20 10.55
C LEU A 128 5.73 -9.39 11.90
N GLU A 129 6.97 -9.86 11.90
CA GLU A 129 7.77 -10.00 13.13
C GLU A 129 7.93 -8.65 13.83
N HIS A 130 8.31 -7.61 13.08
CA HIS A 130 8.43 -6.25 13.60
C HIS A 130 7.08 -5.69 14.10
N ASP A 131 6.00 -5.93 13.36
CA ASP A 131 4.66 -5.47 13.75
C ASP A 131 4.18 -6.17 15.03
N GLU A 132 4.49 -7.47 15.23
CA GLU A 132 4.18 -8.23 16.44
C GLU A 132 4.96 -7.70 17.65
N GLU A 133 6.27 -7.48 17.50
CA GLU A 133 7.11 -6.88 18.54
C GLU A 133 6.61 -5.50 18.96
N ASP A 134 6.09 -4.74 18.01
CA ASP A 134 5.68 -3.35 18.18
C ASP A 134 4.16 -3.17 18.37
N MET A 135 3.40 -4.24 18.66
CA MET A 135 1.94 -4.16 18.83
C MET A 135 1.48 -3.11 19.84
N ASN A 136 2.29 -2.83 20.86
CA ASN A 136 2.01 -1.85 21.89
C ASN A 136 2.55 -0.45 21.56
N LYS A 137 3.33 -0.29 20.49
CA LYS A 137 3.81 1.01 20.05
C LYS A 137 2.78 1.67 19.15
N LYS A 138 2.68 2.99 19.27
CA LYS A 138 1.78 3.81 18.45
C LYS A 138 2.54 4.92 17.76
N ILE A 139 2.12 5.23 16.55
CA ILE A 139 2.55 6.42 15.83
C ILE A 139 2.27 7.64 16.71
N SER A 140 3.29 8.43 16.99
CA SER A 140 3.24 9.56 17.91
C SER A 140 2.83 10.89 17.24
N CYS A 141 3.11 11.04 15.93
CA CYS A 141 2.71 12.21 15.17
C CYS A 141 1.24 12.12 14.71
N PRO A 142 0.59 13.25 14.37
CA PRO A 142 -0.73 13.23 13.77
C PRO A 142 -0.75 12.40 12.48
N LEU A 143 -1.72 11.50 12.37
CA LEU A 143 -1.95 10.61 11.23
C LEU A 143 -3.23 11.00 10.49
N LEU A 144 -3.09 11.34 9.21
CA LEU A 144 -4.19 11.47 8.27
C LEU A 144 -4.33 10.16 7.47
N VAL A 145 -5.53 9.59 7.46
CA VAL A 145 -5.85 8.38 6.69
C VAL A 145 -6.84 8.73 5.59
N LEU A 146 -6.45 8.52 4.34
CA LEU A 146 -7.34 8.69 3.18
C LEU A 146 -7.53 7.32 2.50
N TRP A 147 -8.72 7.04 1.98
CA TRP A 147 -8.98 5.79 1.25
C TRP A 147 -10.07 5.96 0.20
N GLY A 148 -10.02 5.13 -0.84
CA GLY A 148 -11.05 5.13 -1.88
C GLY A 148 -12.33 4.47 -1.43
N ASN A 149 -13.47 5.15 -1.53
CA ASN A 149 -14.77 4.60 -1.13
C ASN A 149 -15.31 3.52 -2.08
N GLU A 150 -14.69 3.36 -3.24
CA GLU A 150 -14.99 2.31 -4.22
C GLU A 150 -13.97 1.16 -4.14
N GLY A 151 -12.91 1.31 -3.32
CA GLY A 151 -11.80 0.37 -3.18
C GLY A 151 -12.09 -0.84 -2.28
N PHE A 152 -11.16 -1.80 -2.30
CA PHE A 152 -11.23 -3.00 -1.46
C PHE A 152 -11.10 -2.66 0.04
N VAL A 153 -10.20 -1.73 0.38
CA VAL A 153 -9.92 -1.34 1.77
C VAL A 153 -11.18 -0.80 2.45
N HIS A 154 -11.95 0.04 1.74
CA HIS A 154 -13.21 0.57 2.24
C HIS A 154 -14.27 -0.50 2.52
N ARG A 155 -14.40 -1.48 1.60
CA ARG A 155 -15.40 -2.56 1.76
C ARG A 155 -15.05 -3.53 2.87
N LYS A 156 -13.76 -3.78 3.07
CA LYS A 156 -13.29 -4.85 3.96
C LYS A 156 -13.07 -4.40 5.40
N TYR A 157 -12.69 -3.15 5.62
CA TYR A 157 -12.22 -2.69 6.93
C TYR A 157 -12.96 -1.43 7.42
N ASP A 158 -13.17 -1.33 8.72
CA ASP A 158 -13.35 -0.04 9.38
C ASP A 158 -11.97 0.63 9.47
N VAL A 159 -11.67 1.43 8.44
CA VAL A 159 -10.33 1.96 8.20
C VAL A 159 -9.84 2.81 9.37
N LEU A 160 -10.69 3.70 9.89
CA LEU A 160 -10.30 4.57 11.00
C LEU A 160 -10.11 3.80 12.30
N SER A 161 -11.00 2.86 12.62
CA SER A 161 -10.85 2.01 13.82
C SER A 161 -9.55 1.23 13.77
N THR A 162 -9.22 0.65 12.62
CA THR A 162 -7.98 -0.12 12.43
C THR A 162 -6.73 0.73 12.68
N TRP A 163 -6.71 1.99 12.23
CA TRP A 163 -5.58 2.89 12.45
C TRP A 163 -5.52 3.48 13.86
N LYS A 164 -6.66 3.64 14.56
CA LYS A 164 -6.69 4.05 15.98
C LYS A 164 -6.02 3.04 16.91
N GLU A 165 -5.92 1.79 16.49
CA GLU A 165 -5.12 0.78 17.21
C GLU A 165 -3.63 1.06 17.11
N ARG A 166 -3.17 1.74 16.06
CA ARG A 166 -1.76 1.93 15.69
C ARG A 166 -1.24 3.37 15.83
N ALA A 167 -2.10 4.35 16.11
CA ALA A 167 -1.71 5.76 16.24
C ALA A 167 -2.49 6.44 17.38
N ASN A 168 -1.89 7.48 17.96
CA ASN A 168 -2.48 8.23 19.05
C ASN A 168 -3.49 9.28 18.57
N ASP A 169 -3.21 9.93 17.45
CA ASP A 169 -4.03 10.99 16.85
C ASP A 169 -4.34 10.64 15.40
N VAL A 170 -5.57 10.19 15.13
CA VAL A 170 -6.00 9.70 13.82
C VAL A 170 -7.18 10.50 13.33
N SER A 171 -7.04 11.11 12.17
CA SER A 171 -8.11 11.70 11.38
C SER A 171 -8.14 11.11 9.98
N GLY A 172 -9.25 11.23 9.27
CA GLY A 172 -9.32 10.74 7.90
C GLY A 172 -10.71 10.76 7.32
N LYS A 173 -10.77 10.49 6.02
CA LYS A 173 -12.03 10.40 5.27
C LYS A 173 -11.86 9.52 4.03
N ALA A 174 -12.98 8.99 3.56
CA ALA A 174 -13.07 8.37 2.24
C ALA A 174 -13.02 9.43 1.13
N ILE A 175 -12.37 9.09 0.02
CA ILE A 175 -12.27 9.87 -1.21
C ILE A 175 -13.09 9.16 -2.29
N GLY A 176 -13.73 9.90 -3.20
CA GLY A 176 -14.48 9.34 -4.32
C GLY A 176 -13.56 8.73 -5.38
N SER A 177 -13.00 7.55 -5.09
CA SER A 177 -12.02 6.84 -5.94
C SER A 177 -11.99 5.36 -5.61
N GLY A 178 -11.30 4.58 -6.43
CA GLY A 178 -10.78 3.26 -6.08
C GLY A 178 -9.47 3.36 -5.31
N HIS A 179 -8.53 2.48 -5.65
CA HIS A 179 -7.23 2.41 -4.98
C HIS A 179 -6.29 3.60 -5.30
N PHE A 180 -6.36 4.15 -6.48
CA PHE A 180 -5.38 5.11 -6.99
C PHE A 180 -5.85 6.56 -6.79
N LEU A 181 -5.98 6.98 -5.53
CA LEU A 181 -6.57 8.27 -5.13
C LEU A 181 -5.99 9.47 -5.89
N ALA A 182 -4.66 9.53 -5.99
CA ALA A 182 -3.96 10.64 -6.62
C ALA A 182 -4.20 10.75 -8.13
N GLU A 183 -4.44 9.62 -8.79
CA GLU A 183 -4.75 9.55 -10.22
C GLU A 183 -6.24 9.78 -10.49
N GLU A 184 -7.09 9.17 -9.66
CA GLU A 184 -8.52 9.13 -9.90
C GLU A 184 -9.24 10.40 -9.41
N ASN A 185 -8.75 11.03 -8.34
CA ASN A 185 -9.37 12.22 -7.76
C ASN A 185 -8.36 13.16 -7.09
N PRO A 186 -7.40 13.74 -7.85
CA PRO A 186 -6.34 14.59 -7.32
C PRO A 186 -6.85 15.91 -6.69
N SER A 187 -8.11 16.28 -6.93
CA SER A 187 -8.69 17.54 -6.45
C SER A 187 -9.31 17.44 -5.05
N GLN A 188 -9.50 16.25 -4.48
CA GLN A 188 -10.03 16.02 -3.13
C GLN A 188 -8.94 15.81 -2.08
#